data_db9b39f9895ed0e811a0d6f27783a9d8
#
_entry.id   db9b39f9895ed0e811a0d6f27783a9d8
#
_cell.length_a   1.000
_cell.length_b   1.000
_cell.length_c   1.000
_cell.angle_alpha   90.00
_cell.angle_beta   90.00
_cell.angle_gamma   90.00
#
_symmetry.space_group_name_H-M   'P 1'
#
loop_
_entity.id
_entity.type
_entity.pdbx_description
1 polymer ?
#
loop_
_entity_poly.entity_id
_entity_poly.type
_entity_poly.pdbx_seq_one_letter_code
_entity_poly.pdbx_strand_id
1 'polypeptide(L)'
;SRGLGDVYKRQVYKLAAMEDENGVLVPKMKLSDSKVKMTNPGLKKVVRLYNADGMAEADLICLKEETFDTTKPLTIYHPEKHWISKTLENFTVKELQITVFEKGKQVYKLPNLHEIGHHEDESMAEFHEEYRRTLYPAEFKVDLSDKLYDLKMSIIRKNGKNI
;
A
#
# COMPACT_ATOMS: atom_id res chain seq x y z
N SER A 1 20.51 -0.74 -25.03
CA SER A 1 20.22 0.25 -23.99
C SER A 1 18.71 0.28 -23.73
N ARG A 2 18.28 -0.31 -22.65
CA ARG A 2 16.90 -0.19 -22.17
C ARG A 2 16.78 1.18 -21.50
N GLY A 3 16.28 2.16 -22.25
CA GLY A 3 16.12 3.52 -21.72
C GLY A 3 14.96 3.63 -20.73
N LEU A 4 14.92 4.73 -20.00
CA LEU A 4 13.87 5.11 -19.04
C LEU A 4 12.42 4.94 -19.60
N GLY A 5 12.23 5.00 -20.93
CA GLY A 5 10.95 4.76 -21.59
C GLY A 5 10.32 3.37 -21.35
N ASP A 6 11.11 2.35 -21.05
CA ASP A 6 10.60 1.00 -20.75
C ASP A 6 9.95 0.92 -19.35
N VAL A 7 10.36 1.76 -18.40
CA VAL A 7 9.78 1.82 -17.05
C VAL A 7 8.36 2.40 -17.13
N TYR A 8 8.16 3.46 -17.88
CA TYR A 8 6.84 4.10 -18.06
C TYR A 8 5.86 3.22 -18.83
N LYS A 9 6.33 2.43 -19.80
CA LYS A 9 5.49 1.50 -20.57
C LYS A 9 4.93 0.34 -19.73
N ARG A 10 5.48 0.09 -18.55
CA ARG A 10 5.03 -0.97 -17.64
C ARG A 10 3.99 -0.51 -16.63
N GLN A 11 3.73 0.80 -16.53
CA GLN A 11 2.67 1.32 -15.66
C GLN A 11 1.30 0.97 -16.23
N VAL A 12 0.46 0.37 -15.40
CA VAL A 12 -0.89 -0.06 -15.77
C VAL A 12 -1.87 0.51 -14.76
N TYR A 13 -2.77 1.36 -15.23
CA TYR A 13 -3.85 1.92 -14.43
C TYR A 13 -5.01 0.92 -14.31
N LYS A 14 -5.58 0.81 -13.14
CA LYS A 14 -6.78 0.03 -12.86
C LYS A 14 -7.79 0.89 -12.11
N LEU A 15 -9.04 0.83 -12.55
CA LEU A 15 -10.14 1.52 -11.88
C LEU A 15 -10.34 0.92 -10.48
N ALA A 16 -10.25 1.75 -9.45
CA ALA A 16 -10.39 1.35 -8.05
C ALA A 16 -11.66 1.89 -7.38
N ALA A 17 -12.15 3.04 -7.84
CA ALA A 17 -13.40 3.64 -7.40
C ALA A 17 -13.98 4.51 -8.51
N MET A 18 -15.27 4.75 -8.47
CA MET A 18 -16.00 5.62 -9.39
C MET A 18 -17.04 6.41 -8.59
N GLU A 19 -17.13 7.69 -8.84
CA GLU A 19 -18.17 8.54 -8.26
C GLU A 19 -19.51 8.25 -8.92
N ASP A 20 -20.57 8.09 -8.13
CA ASP A 20 -21.94 7.94 -8.62
C ASP A 20 -22.62 9.32 -8.85
N GLU A 21 -23.87 9.30 -9.27
CA GLU A 21 -24.67 10.50 -9.56
C GLU A 21 -24.87 11.42 -8.34
N ASN A 22 -24.67 10.89 -7.12
CA ASN A 22 -24.79 11.60 -5.86
C ASN A 22 -23.45 12.08 -5.30
N GLY A 23 -22.35 11.88 -6.03
CA GLY A 23 -21.01 12.23 -5.59
C GLY A 23 -20.39 11.20 -4.61
N VAL A 24 -20.98 10.00 -4.49
CA VAL A 24 -20.48 8.95 -3.59
C VAL A 24 -19.49 8.06 -4.33
N LEU A 25 -18.30 7.86 -3.72
CA LEU A 25 -17.30 6.96 -4.27
C LEU A 25 -17.70 5.49 -4.11
N VAL A 26 -18.05 4.86 -5.22
CA VAL A 26 -18.37 3.43 -5.29
C VAL A 26 -17.10 2.64 -5.60
N PRO A 27 -16.68 1.72 -4.72
CA PRO A 27 -15.48 0.93 -4.93
C PRO A 27 -15.63 0.00 -6.14
N LYS A 28 -14.58 -0.08 -6.95
CA LYS A 28 -14.47 -0.93 -8.13
C LYS A 28 -13.21 -1.77 -8.05
N MET A 29 -13.24 -2.97 -8.60
CA MET A 29 -12.06 -3.81 -8.74
C MET A 29 -12.10 -4.66 -9.99
N LYS A 30 -10.94 -5.02 -10.50
CA LYS A 30 -10.83 -6.03 -11.54
C LYS A 30 -10.95 -7.41 -10.90
N LEU A 31 -11.95 -8.19 -11.33
CA LEU A 31 -12.07 -9.61 -11.03
C LEU A 31 -11.36 -10.44 -12.11
N SER A 32 -10.68 -11.49 -11.71
CA SER A 32 -9.94 -12.39 -12.62
C SER A 32 -9.90 -13.78 -11.99
N ASP A 33 -9.75 -14.81 -12.80
CA ASP A 33 -9.51 -16.18 -12.32
C ASP A 33 -8.08 -16.34 -11.78
N SER A 34 -7.15 -15.49 -12.22
CA SER A 34 -5.82 -15.38 -11.64
C SER A 34 -5.84 -14.40 -10.47
N LYS A 35 -5.53 -14.87 -9.25
CA LYS A 35 -5.45 -14.05 -8.03
C LYS A 35 -4.50 -12.87 -8.18
N VAL A 36 -3.34 -13.05 -8.82
CA VAL A 36 -2.33 -12.02 -9.08
C VAL A 36 -2.86 -10.86 -9.94
N LYS A 37 -3.89 -11.11 -10.77
CA LYS A 37 -4.50 -10.10 -11.63
C LYS A 37 -5.66 -9.36 -11.00
N MET A 38 -6.11 -9.78 -9.81
CA MET A 38 -7.15 -9.07 -9.06
C MET A 38 -6.57 -7.81 -8.42
N THR A 39 -7.37 -6.75 -8.36
CA THR A 39 -6.97 -5.47 -7.77
C THR A 39 -7.63 -5.26 -6.41
N ASN A 40 -7.12 -4.34 -5.61
CA ASN A 40 -7.76 -3.93 -4.38
C ASN A 40 -8.72 -2.78 -4.65
N PRO A 41 -10.00 -2.84 -4.19
CA PRO A 41 -11.02 -1.83 -4.45
C PRO A 41 -10.84 -0.58 -3.58
N GLY A 42 -11.56 0.49 -3.95
CA GLY A 42 -11.72 1.70 -3.15
C GLY A 42 -10.57 2.70 -3.28
N LEU A 43 -10.78 3.89 -2.75
CA LEU A 43 -9.75 4.92 -2.62
C LEU A 43 -8.84 4.54 -1.45
N LYS A 44 -7.55 4.40 -1.71
CA LYS A 44 -6.58 3.81 -0.78
C LYS A 44 -5.43 4.74 -0.47
N LYS A 45 -4.80 4.50 0.67
CA LYS A 45 -3.49 5.01 1.02
C LYS A 45 -2.58 3.87 1.47
N VAL A 46 -1.27 4.14 1.52
CA VAL A 46 -0.26 3.24 2.05
C VAL A 46 0.37 3.89 3.27
N VAL A 47 0.43 3.15 4.35
CA VAL A 47 1.13 3.57 5.57
C VAL A 47 2.19 2.54 5.92
N ARG A 48 3.33 2.98 6.46
CA ARG A 48 4.34 2.12 7.03
C ARG A 48 4.17 2.02 8.52
N LEU A 49 4.22 0.79 9.00
CA LEU A 49 4.14 0.43 10.41
C LEU A 49 5.55 0.17 10.92
N TYR A 50 5.90 0.79 12.04
CA TYR A 50 7.19 0.64 12.69
C TYR A 50 6.99 0.00 14.06
N ASN A 51 7.95 -0.83 14.47
CA ASN A 51 7.97 -1.38 15.81
C ASN A 51 8.43 -0.35 16.88
N ALA A 52 8.51 -0.77 18.12
CA ALA A 52 8.95 0.07 19.24
C ALA A 52 10.38 0.61 19.08
N ASP A 53 11.24 -0.08 18.33
CA ASP A 53 12.62 0.33 18.04
C ASP A 53 12.72 1.29 16.85
N GLY A 54 11.59 1.66 16.24
CA GLY A 54 11.54 2.53 15.07
C GLY A 54 11.92 1.86 13.75
N MET A 55 11.98 0.52 13.73
CA MET A 55 12.27 -0.25 12.51
C MET A 55 11.00 -0.60 11.76
N ALA A 56 11.05 -0.53 10.43
CA ALA A 56 9.93 -0.86 9.56
C ALA A 56 9.56 -2.35 9.67
N GLU A 57 8.28 -2.62 9.94
CA GLU A 57 7.72 -3.96 10.15
C GLU A 57 6.84 -4.42 8.99
N ALA A 58 6.04 -3.51 8.43
CA ALA A 58 5.17 -3.78 7.30
C ALA A 58 4.69 -2.48 6.65
N ASP A 59 4.39 -2.54 5.36
CA ASP A 59 3.58 -1.55 4.68
C ASP A 59 2.11 -2.04 4.65
N LEU A 60 1.20 -1.17 5.02
CA LEU A 60 -0.23 -1.46 5.08
C LEU A 60 -0.98 -0.68 4.02
N ILE A 61 -1.63 -1.39 3.11
CA ILE A 61 -2.59 -0.81 2.17
C ILE A 61 -3.94 -0.74 2.88
N CYS A 62 -4.50 0.46 3.02
CA CYS A 62 -5.76 0.70 3.71
C CYS A 62 -6.65 1.67 2.93
N LEU A 63 -7.92 1.80 3.32
CA LEU A 63 -8.79 2.83 2.77
C LEU A 63 -8.31 4.22 3.22
N LYS A 64 -8.53 5.24 2.40
CA LYS A 64 -7.98 6.58 2.62
C LYS A 64 -8.44 7.21 3.95
N GLU A 65 -9.68 6.94 4.35
CA GLU A 65 -10.30 7.44 5.57
C GLU A 65 -9.90 6.67 6.84
N GLU A 66 -9.19 5.53 6.72
CA GLU A 66 -8.79 4.77 7.91
C GLU A 66 -7.75 5.51 8.74
N THR A 67 -7.94 5.46 10.04
CA THR A 67 -6.99 5.92 11.06
C THR A 67 -6.70 4.77 12.01
N PHE A 68 -5.49 4.74 12.58
CA PHE A 68 -5.03 3.65 13.42
C PHE A 68 -4.75 4.16 14.84
N ASP A 69 -5.39 3.52 15.81
CA ASP A 69 -5.14 3.75 17.23
C ASP A 69 -3.91 2.93 17.64
N THR A 70 -2.77 3.59 17.79
CA THR A 70 -1.49 2.94 18.12
C THR A 70 -1.42 2.39 19.55
N THR A 71 -2.43 2.67 20.37
CA THR A 71 -2.54 2.14 21.74
C THR A 71 -3.18 0.75 21.79
N LYS A 72 -3.74 0.27 20.68
CA LYS A 72 -4.42 -1.01 20.55
C LYS A 72 -3.69 -1.92 19.57
N PRO A 73 -3.79 -3.25 19.78
CA PRO A 73 -3.26 -4.21 18.80
C PRO A 73 -3.90 -4.01 17.42
N LEU A 74 -3.08 -4.05 16.35
CA LEU A 74 -3.51 -3.97 14.97
C LEU A 74 -3.22 -5.30 14.25
N THR A 75 -4.27 -5.93 13.74
CA THR A 75 -4.11 -7.13 12.91
C THR A 75 -4.13 -6.74 11.43
N ILE A 76 -3.14 -7.24 10.69
CA ILE A 76 -2.98 -7.03 9.25
C ILE A 76 -3.02 -8.38 8.53
N TYR A 77 -3.49 -8.38 7.27
CA TYR A 77 -3.80 -9.60 6.53
C TYR A 77 -3.04 -9.66 5.21
N HIS A 78 -2.47 -10.82 4.94
CA HIS A 78 -1.82 -11.08 3.65
C HIS A 78 -2.82 -10.94 2.50
N PRO A 79 -2.49 -10.21 1.43
CA PRO A 79 -3.43 -9.84 0.36
C PRO A 79 -4.04 -11.02 -0.41
N GLU A 80 -3.39 -12.19 -0.40
CA GLU A 80 -3.81 -13.39 -1.14
C GLU A 80 -4.07 -14.60 -0.24
N LYS A 81 -3.30 -14.74 0.86
CA LYS A 81 -3.35 -15.89 1.78
C LYS A 81 -4.06 -15.49 3.06
N HIS A 82 -5.36 -15.60 3.09
CA HIS A 82 -6.25 -15.13 4.17
C HIS A 82 -5.96 -15.70 5.55
N TRP A 83 -5.33 -16.89 5.60
CA TRP A 83 -4.92 -17.56 6.84
C TRP A 83 -3.61 -17.02 7.40
N ILE A 84 -2.95 -16.12 6.68
CA ILE A 84 -1.74 -15.46 7.15
C ILE A 84 -2.10 -14.05 7.60
N SER A 85 -1.94 -13.80 8.89
CA SER A 85 -2.10 -12.50 9.51
C SER A 85 -0.96 -12.24 10.48
N LYS A 86 -0.74 -10.98 10.81
CA LYS A 86 0.20 -10.54 11.86
C LYS A 86 -0.51 -9.52 12.75
N THR A 87 -0.40 -9.67 14.05
CA THR A 87 -0.85 -8.67 15.01
C THR A 87 0.35 -7.88 15.52
N LEU A 88 0.26 -6.57 15.45
CA LEU A 88 1.29 -5.62 15.89
C LEU A 88 0.79 -4.91 17.14
N GLU A 89 1.68 -4.77 18.12
CA GLU A 89 1.49 -4.02 19.36
C GLU A 89 2.60 -2.98 19.49
N ASN A 90 2.35 -1.87 20.18
CA ASN A 90 3.34 -0.81 20.40
C ASN A 90 3.98 -0.33 19.10
N PHE A 91 3.18 -0.07 18.08
CA PHE A 91 3.64 0.37 16.77
C PHE A 91 3.41 1.86 16.56
N THR A 92 4.12 2.43 15.59
CA THR A 92 3.86 3.77 15.06
C THR A 92 3.50 3.71 13.58
N VAL A 93 2.88 4.77 13.05
CA VAL A 93 2.34 4.82 11.69
C VAL A 93 2.87 6.04 10.96
N LYS A 94 3.39 5.84 9.74
CA LYS A 94 3.83 6.91 8.83
C LYS A 94 3.09 6.76 7.51
N GLU A 95 2.38 7.79 7.08
CA GLU A 95 1.79 7.82 5.73
C GLU A 95 2.90 8.01 4.68
N LEU A 96 2.91 7.15 3.65
CA LEU A 96 3.96 7.16 2.62
C LEU A 96 3.61 8.04 1.43
N GLN A 97 2.34 8.39 1.26
CA GLN A 97 1.88 9.18 0.13
C GLN A 97 1.95 10.68 0.43
N ILE A 98 2.55 11.43 -0.49
CA ILE A 98 2.60 12.89 -0.46
C ILE A 98 1.80 13.46 -1.63
N THR A 99 1.11 14.60 -1.40
CA THR A 99 0.38 15.29 -2.46
C THR A 99 1.36 16.09 -3.30
N VAL A 100 1.49 15.74 -4.57
CA VAL A 100 2.36 16.44 -5.54
C VAL A 100 1.58 17.51 -6.31
N PHE A 101 0.34 17.19 -6.70
CA PHE A 101 -0.56 18.11 -7.38
C PHE A 101 -1.90 18.22 -6.65
N GLU A 102 -2.39 19.44 -6.52
CA GLU A 102 -3.73 19.73 -6.01
C GLU A 102 -4.45 20.71 -6.94
N LYS A 103 -5.67 20.35 -7.38
CA LYS A 103 -6.48 21.16 -8.31
C LYS A 103 -5.70 21.65 -9.53
N GLY A 104 -4.87 20.78 -10.11
CA GLY A 104 -4.05 21.07 -11.29
C GLY A 104 -2.79 21.91 -11.02
N LYS A 105 -2.50 22.28 -9.78
CA LYS A 105 -1.29 23.01 -9.39
C LYS A 105 -0.32 22.09 -8.68
N GLN A 106 0.97 22.19 -9.01
CA GLN A 106 2.02 21.53 -8.26
C GLN A 106 2.16 22.17 -6.88
N VAL A 107 2.00 21.39 -5.82
CA VAL A 107 2.11 21.84 -4.42
C VAL A 107 3.34 21.29 -3.72
N TYR A 108 4.01 20.29 -4.32
CA TYR A 108 5.23 19.70 -3.80
C TYR A 108 6.43 20.17 -4.60
N LYS A 109 7.44 20.72 -3.90
CA LYS A 109 8.73 21.08 -4.50
C LYS A 109 9.51 19.80 -4.78
N LEU A 110 9.83 19.54 -6.04
CA LEU A 110 10.65 18.38 -6.40
C LEU A 110 12.06 18.52 -5.79
N PRO A 111 12.55 17.47 -5.13
CA PRO A 111 13.89 17.46 -4.55
C PRO A 111 14.96 17.43 -5.65
N ASN A 112 16.14 17.93 -5.34
CA ASN A 112 17.31 17.76 -6.18
C ASN A 112 17.96 16.36 -5.98
N LEU A 113 18.95 16.01 -6.80
CA LEU A 113 19.59 14.68 -6.75
C LEU A 113 20.25 14.37 -5.41
N HIS A 114 20.82 15.37 -4.73
CA HIS A 114 21.45 15.16 -3.43
C HIS A 114 20.40 14.89 -2.34
N GLU A 115 19.30 15.63 -2.36
CA GLU A 115 18.16 15.42 -1.47
C GLU A 115 17.52 14.04 -1.68
N ILE A 116 17.44 13.57 -2.94
CA ILE A 116 16.94 12.22 -3.27
C ILE A 116 17.88 11.16 -2.70
N GLY A 117 19.21 11.28 -2.89
CA GLY A 117 20.18 10.34 -2.34
C GLY A 117 20.13 10.27 -0.82
N HIS A 118 20.07 11.42 -0.15
CA HIS A 118 19.95 11.48 1.30
C HIS A 118 18.65 10.80 1.80
N HIS A 119 17.54 11.06 1.13
CA HIS A 119 16.25 10.41 1.44
C HIS A 119 16.30 8.90 1.23
N GLU A 120 17.02 8.41 0.20
CA GLU A 120 17.23 6.98 -0.02
C GLU A 120 17.99 6.36 1.16
N ASP A 121 19.11 6.97 1.57
CA ASP A 121 19.93 6.48 2.69
C ASP A 121 19.11 6.42 3.99
N GLU A 122 18.37 7.48 4.32
CA GLU A 122 17.49 7.54 5.49
C GLU A 122 16.40 6.47 5.43
N SER A 123 15.75 6.34 4.27
CA SER A 123 14.68 5.35 4.08
C SER A 123 15.19 3.92 4.19
N MET A 124 16.39 3.64 3.68
CA MET A 124 17.00 2.33 3.78
C MET A 124 17.43 2.00 5.22
N ALA A 125 17.80 3.00 6.01
CA ALA A 125 18.14 2.81 7.43
C ALA A 125 16.94 2.38 8.29
N GLU A 126 15.70 2.69 7.85
CA GLU A 126 14.48 2.26 8.53
C GLU A 126 14.25 0.73 8.48
N PHE A 127 14.94 0.00 7.60
CA PHE A 127 14.74 -1.45 7.41
C PHE A 127 15.78 -2.28 8.14
N HIS A 128 15.37 -3.45 8.66
CA HIS A 128 16.28 -4.46 9.18
C HIS A 128 17.27 -4.94 8.11
N GLU A 129 18.47 -5.36 8.53
CA GLU A 129 19.55 -5.77 7.63
C GLU A 129 19.10 -6.88 6.65
N GLU A 130 18.23 -7.77 7.07
CA GLU A 130 17.74 -8.87 6.25
C GLU A 130 17.01 -8.40 4.97
N TYR A 131 16.37 -7.22 4.99
CA TYR A 131 15.73 -6.62 3.81
C TYR A 131 16.72 -5.87 2.92
N ARG A 132 17.88 -5.45 3.48
CA ARG A 132 18.90 -4.66 2.79
C ARG A 132 20.02 -5.50 2.16
N ARG A 133 20.02 -6.80 2.37
CA ARG A 133 21.05 -7.70 1.82
C ARG A 133 21.05 -7.67 0.30
N THR A 134 22.24 -7.59 -0.30
CA THR A 134 22.41 -7.64 -1.76
C THR A 134 22.10 -9.03 -2.33
N LEU A 135 22.38 -10.08 -1.54
CA LEU A 135 22.13 -11.47 -1.92
C LEU A 135 21.02 -12.06 -1.07
N TYR A 136 19.98 -12.55 -1.74
CA TYR A 136 18.82 -13.19 -1.09
C TYR A 136 18.17 -12.31 0.01
N PRO A 137 17.76 -11.07 -0.31
CA PRO A 137 17.05 -10.25 0.65
C PRO A 137 15.74 -10.92 1.07
N ALA A 138 15.34 -10.73 2.33
CA ALA A 138 14.03 -11.13 2.78
C ALA A 138 12.96 -10.28 2.07
N GLU A 139 11.80 -10.86 1.83
CA GLU A 139 10.66 -10.13 1.25
C GLU A 139 9.98 -9.27 2.32
N PHE A 140 9.91 -7.95 2.07
CA PHE A 140 9.24 -7.04 2.99
C PHE A 140 7.73 -7.22 2.92
N LYS A 141 7.10 -7.23 4.09
CA LYS A 141 5.67 -7.48 4.22
C LYS A 141 4.84 -6.29 3.72
N VAL A 142 3.90 -6.57 2.80
CA VAL A 142 2.90 -5.62 2.32
C VAL A 142 1.52 -6.25 2.47
N ASP A 143 0.78 -5.81 3.48
CA ASP A 143 -0.49 -6.41 3.87
C ASP A 143 -1.68 -5.44 3.70
N LEU A 144 -2.89 -5.93 3.91
CA LEU A 144 -4.13 -5.17 3.83
C LEU A 144 -4.68 -4.90 5.24
N SER A 145 -5.32 -3.74 5.41
CA SER A 145 -6.16 -3.50 6.59
C SER A 145 -7.38 -4.42 6.59
N ASP A 146 -7.93 -4.66 7.79
CA ASP A 146 -9.15 -5.44 7.98
C ASP A 146 -10.31 -4.92 7.12
N LYS A 147 -10.57 -3.61 7.17
CA LYS A 147 -11.63 -2.97 6.38
C LYS A 147 -11.44 -3.11 4.87
N LEU A 148 -10.23 -2.93 4.37
CA LEU A 148 -9.94 -3.09 2.94
C LEU A 148 -10.06 -4.56 2.53
N TYR A 149 -9.60 -5.46 3.39
CA TYR A 149 -9.73 -6.89 3.18
C TYR A 149 -11.21 -7.30 3.09
N ASP A 150 -12.04 -6.90 4.06
CA ASP A 150 -13.48 -7.19 4.09
C ASP A 150 -14.20 -6.61 2.87
N LEU A 151 -13.88 -5.36 2.49
CA LEU A 151 -14.41 -4.74 1.29
C LEU A 151 -14.09 -5.57 0.04
N LYS A 152 -12.82 -6.00 -0.12
CA LYS A 152 -12.38 -6.86 -1.22
C LYS A 152 -13.16 -8.16 -1.26
N MET A 153 -13.28 -8.84 -0.11
CA MET A 153 -13.98 -10.12 -0.01
C MET A 153 -15.49 -10.00 -0.26
N SER A 154 -16.11 -8.91 0.19
CA SER A 154 -17.52 -8.63 -0.07
C SER A 154 -17.84 -8.53 -1.56
N ILE A 155 -16.98 -7.82 -2.32
CA ILE A 155 -17.13 -7.67 -3.78
C ILE A 155 -16.91 -9.01 -4.49
N ILE A 156 -15.94 -9.80 -4.06
CA ILE A 156 -15.64 -11.12 -4.63
C ILE A 156 -16.85 -12.04 -4.45
N ARG A 157 -17.37 -12.14 -3.23
CA ARG A 157 -18.54 -12.98 -2.89
C ARG A 157 -19.80 -12.56 -3.63
N LYS A 158 -20.06 -11.24 -3.71
CA LYS A 158 -21.21 -10.69 -4.44
C LYS A 158 -21.21 -11.05 -5.93
N ASN A 159 -20.03 -11.29 -6.51
CA ASN A 159 -19.89 -11.69 -7.92
C ASN A 159 -19.76 -13.22 -8.12
N GLY A 160 -20.11 -14.02 -7.10
CA GLY A 160 -20.18 -15.47 -7.21
C GLY A 160 -18.83 -16.19 -7.36
N LYS A 161 -17.70 -15.51 -7.05
CA LYS A 161 -16.39 -16.15 -7.04
C LYS A 161 -16.06 -16.66 -5.65
N ASN A 162 -15.96 -17.99 -5.52
CA ASN A 162 -15.33 -18.64 -4.35
C ASN A 162 -13.82 -18.70 -4.58
N ILE A 163 -13.05 -18.11 -3.68
CA ILE A 163 -11.59 -18.09 -3.73
C ILE A 163 -11.02 -18.87 -2.56
#